data_194fe88a53ed74c6b89120be24b1119b
#
_entry.id   194fe88a53ed74c6b89120be24b1119b
#
_cell.length_a   1.000
_cell.length_b   1.000
_cell.length_c   1.000
_cell.angle_alpha   90.00
_cell.angle_beta   90.00
_cell.angle_gamma   90.00
#
_symmetry.space_group_name_H-M   'P 1'
#
loop_
_entity.id
_entity.type
_entity.pdbx_description
1 polymer ?
#
loop_
_entity_poly.entity_id
_entity_poly.type
_entity_poly.pdbx_seq_one_letter_code
_entity_poly.pdbx_strand_id
1 'polypeptide(L)'
;MTLPQTAAVAGAANSNRRAVWTSAIAGLALCLSAAACTPAAHADAARAAPAPEFAGIARWFNTPALSMAGLRGKVVLVEFWTYSCINCLHVAPHVKQWHERYRDQGLVVIGVHTPEYDEEHSAGNVQAAIKRLGIDYPVAQDNDYATWNAYGNRFWPALYLIDRDGRIVYRHYGEGEYDVTDARIRALLARR
;
A
#
# COMPACT_ATOMS: atom_id res chain seq x y z
N MET A 1 41.32 -34.55 47.60
CA MET A 1 42.74 -34.21 47.63
C MET A 1 42.81 -32.77 47.19
N THR A 2 42.89 -31.99 48.16
CA THR A 2 43.85 -30.97 48.61
C THR A 2 43.89 -29.68 47.82
N LEU A 3 43.25 -28.66 48.41
CA LEU A 3 43.72 -27.27 48.41
C LEU A 3 45.13 -27.18 49.04
N PRO A 4 45.90 -26.11 48.95
CA PRO A 4 45.71 -24.86 49.63
C PRO A 4 46.13 -23.59 48.83
N GLN A 5 45.54 -22.40 49.15
CA GLN A 5 45.96 -21.34 50.14
C GLN A 5 47.33 -20.77 49.84
N THR A 6 47.57 -19.53 49.81
CA THR A 6 47.50 -18.29 50.60
C THR A 6 48.42 -17.31 49.93
N ALA A 7 48.51 -16.04 50.05
CA ALA A 7 48.34 -15.00 51.02
C ALA A 7 48.59 -13.64 50.33
N ALA A 8 47.92 -12.65 50.62
CA ALA A 8 48.05 -11.43 51.36
C ALA A 8 49.42 -10.75 51.46
N VAL A 9 49.44 -9.43 51.34
CA VAL A 9 50.07 -8.38 52.16
C VAL A 9 50.14 -7.11 51.30
N ALA A 10 49.43 -6.10 51.53
CA ALA A 10 49.54 -4.95 52.45
C ALA A 10 50.60 -3.91 52.05
N GLY A 11 50.17 -2.69 52.00
CA GLY A 11 50.93 -1.58 52.52
C GLY A 11 51.15 -0.39 51.59
N ALA A 12 50.58 0.60 51.90
CA ALA A 12 50.97 1.85 52.53
C ALA A 12 50.72 3.14 51.71
N ALA A 13 50.11 4.00 52.43
CA ALA A 13 49.79 5.39 52.17
C ALA A 13 51.00 6.28 51.72
N ASN A 14 50.73 7.31 51.02
CA ASN A 14 51.03 8.67 51.48
C ASN A 14 50.65 9.80 50.51
N SER A 15 50.09 10.78 51.11
CA SER A 15 50.21 12.23 51.09
C SER A 15 49.69 13.05 49.93
N ASN A 16 48.70 13.80 50.33
CA ASN A 16 48.43 15.21 50.08
C ASN A 16 49.30 15.95 49.06
N ARG A 17 48.68 16.45 48.02
CA ARG A 17 48.89 17.82 47.57
C ARG A 17 47.57 18.40 47.03
N ARG A 18 47.08 19.39 47.75
CA ARG A 18 46.04 20.30 47.30
C ARG A 18 46.62 21.15 46.18
N ALA A 19 46.03 21.13 45.02
CA ALA A 19 46.20 22.18 44.01
C ALA A 19 44.80 22.70 43.69
N VAL A 20 44.57 23.90 44.17
CA VAL A 20 43.43 24.74 43.82
C VAL A 20 43.68 25.24 42.40
N TRP A 21 42.83 24.89 41.47
CA TRP A 21 42.78 25.57 40.19
C TRP A 21 41.37 26.15 39.98
N THR A 22 41.39 27.44 39.82
CA THR A 22 40.29 28.37 39.62
C THR A 22 39.50 28.08 38.35
N SER A 23 38.23 28.33 38.50
CA SER A 23 37.14 28.36 37.56
C SER A 23 37.50 28.94 36.17
N ALA A 24 37.18 28.19 35.13
CA ALA A 24 36.82 28.75 33.84
C ALA A 24 35.51 28.07 33.37
N ILE A 25 34.42 28.81 33.53
CA ILE A 25 33.10 28.41 32.99
C ILE A 25 33.18 28.70 31.49
N ALA A 26 33.45 27.68 30.71
CA ALA A 26 33.22 27.75 29.27
C ALA A 26 31.78 27.22 29.00
N GLY A 27 30.88 28.15 28.70
CA GLY A 27 29.54 27.82 28.29
C GLY A 27 29.53 27.08 26.95
N LEU A 28 29.27 25.79 27.03
CA LEU A 28 29.00 24.97 25.82
C LEU A 28 27.54 25.17 25.43
N ALA A 29 27.31 26.06 24.46
CA ALA A 29 26.02 26.21 23.82
C ALA A 29 25.73 24.91 23.04
N LEU A 30 24.89 24.06 23.60
CA LEU A 30 24.37 22.86 22.95
C LEU A 30 23.36 23.28 21.88
N CYS A 31 23.82 23.47 20.62
CA CYS A 31 22.93 23.59 19.48
C CYS A 31 22.21 22.26 19.31
N LEU A 32 20.98 22.14 19.83
CA LEU A 32 20.02 21.08 19.44
C LEU A 32 19.63 21.34 17.98
N SER A 33 20.35 20.69 17.06
CA SER A 33 19.88 20.53 15.68
C SER A 33 18.72 19.57 15.71
N ALA A 34 17.49 20.08 15.75
CA ALA A 34 16.30 19.30 15.45
C ALA A 34 16.39 18.87 13.98
N ALA A 35 16.95 17.70 13.72
CA ALA A 35 16.82 17.05 12.43
C ALA A 35 15.32 16.78 12.22
N ALA A 36 14.67 17.61 11.42
CA ALA A 36 13.33 17.39 10.96
C ALA A 36 13.32 16.09 10.15
N CYS A 37 12.95 14.98 10.76
CA CYS A 37 12.60 13.75 10.07
C CYS A 37 11.35 14.05 9.23
N THR A 38 11.55 14.51 7.98
CA THR A 38 10.47 14.51 6.99
C THR A 38 10.13 13.06 6.68
N PRO A 39 8.91 12.59 6.94
CA PRO A 39 8.57 11.21 6.72
C PRO A 39 8.65 10.90 5.21
N ALA A 40 9.28 9.77 4.87
CA ALA A 40 9.45 9.25 3.51
C ALA A 40 8.15 9.14 2.69
N ALA A 41 7.00 9.17 3.35
CA ALA A 41 5.68 9.16 2.75
C ALA A 41 5.38 10.35 1.81
N HIS A 42 6.06 11.49 1.97
CA HIS A 42 5.86 12.65 1.09
C HIS A 42 6.68 12.56 -0.21
N ALA A 43 7.77 11.80 -0.20
CA ALA A 43 8.60 11.61 -1.39
C ALA A 43 7.97 10.63 -2.41
N ASP A 44 7.21 9.63 -1.95
CA ASP A 44 6.48 8.71 -2.81
C ASP A 44 5.29 9.37 -3.51
N ALA A 45 4.57 10.27 -2.84
CA ALA A 45 3.45 11.00 -3.41
C ALA A 45 3.87 11.96 -4.54
N ALA A 46 5.07 12.54 -4.46
CA ALA A 46 5.60 13.44 -5.49
C ALA A 46 6.00 12.72 -6.78
N ARG A 47 6.25 11.40 -6.73
CA ARG A 47 6.61 10.56 -7.89
C ARG A 47 5.43 9.78 -8.47
N ALA A 48 4.27 9.79 -7.82
CA ALA A 48 3.10 9.04 -8.23
C ALA A 48 2.52 9.60 -9.53
N ALA A 49 2.38 8.74 -10.54
CA ALA A 49 1.77 9.12 -11.82
C ALA A 49 0.24 9.29 -11.65
N PRO A 50 -0.40 10.21 -12.39
CA PRO A 50 -1.85 10.24 -12.47
C PRO A 50 -2.40 8.90 -12.94
N ALA A 51 -3.48 8.43 -12.33
CA ALA A 51 -4.20 7.26 -12.80
C ALA A 51 -4.87 7.59 -14.15
N PRO A 52 -4.72 6.73 -15.17
CA PRO A 52 -5.43 6.88 -16.43
C PRO A 52 -6.95 6.80 -16.23
N GLU A 53 -7.71 7.42 -17.14
CA GLU A 53 -9.16 7.24 -17.22
C GLU A 53 -9.51 5.82 -17.69
N PHE A 54 -10.74 5.38 -17.37
CA PHE A 54 -11.29 4.16 -17.94
C PHE A 54 -11.66 4.42 -19.41
N ALA A 55 -10.98 3.74 -20.29
CA ALA A 55 -11.15 3.87 -21.76
C ALA A 55 -11.64 2.56 -22.37
N GLY A 56 -12.42 2.64 -23.44
CA GLY A 56 -12.86 1.48 -24.21
C GLY A 56 -13.72 0.47 -23.43
N ILE A 57 -14.39 0.90 -22.35
CA ILE A 57 -15.20 0.01 -21.54
C ILE A 57 -16.47 -0.38 -22.31
N ALA A 58 -16.57 -1.65 -22.67
CA ALA A 58 -17.70 -2.20 -23.39
C ALA A 58 -18.98 -2.19 -22.54
N ARG A 59 -18.85 -2.44 -21.23
CA ARG A 59 -19.98 -2.48 -20.29
C ARG A 59 -19.52 -2.27 -18.85
N TRP A 60 -20.39 -1.64 -18.07
CA TRP A 60 -20.31 -1.57 -16.62
C TRP A 60 -21.34 -2.49 -15.97
N PHE A 61 -20.96 -3.14 -14.85
CA PHE A 61 -21.84 -3.96 -14.02
C PHE A 61 -21.82 -3.42 -12.59
N ASN A 62 -22.93 -3.62 -11.86
CA ASN A 62 -23.17 -3.18 -10.50
C ASN A 62 -23.17 -1.65 -10.30
N THR A 63 -23.01 -0.87 -11.38
CA THR A 63 -22.95 0.60 -11.32
C THR A 63 -23.25 1.23 -12.68
N PRO A 64 -23.70 2.49 -12.77
CA PRO A 64 -23.52 3.32 -13.95
C PRO A 64 -22.03 3.53 -14.27
N ALA A 65 -21.71 4.05 -15.46
CA ALA A 65 -20.34 4.33 -15.85
C ALA A 65 -19.63 5.28 -14.86
N LEU A 66 -18.41 4.91 -14.47
CA LEU A 66 -17.55 5.70 -13.59
C LEU A 66 -16.40 6.33 -14.38
N SER A 67 -15.82 7.40 -13.85
CA SER A 67 -14.60 8.01 -14.36
C SER A 67 -13.62 8.31 -13.21
N MET A 68 -12.33 8.28 -13.48
CA MET A 68 -11.32 8.65 -12.47
C MET A 68 -11.46 10.11 -12.04
N ALA A 69 -11.89 10.99 -12.95
CA ALA A 69 -12.22 12.38 -12.63
C ALA A 69 -13.36 12.48 -11.61
N GLY A 70 -14.42 11.68 -11.76
CA GLY A 70 -15.56 11.62 -10.83
C GLY A 70 -15.23 10.98 -9.49
N LEU A 71 -14.12 10.26 -9.39
CA LEU A 71 -13.67 9.58 -8.17
C LEU A 71 -12.67 10.40 -7.35
N ARG A 72 -12.38 11.65 -7.73
CA ARG A 72 -11.51 12.55 -6.93
C ARG A 72 -12.04 12.68 -5.50
N GLY A 73 -11.14 12.70 -4.53
CA GLY A 73 -11.48 12.70 -3.11
C GLY A 73 -11.74 11.32 -2.51
N LYS A 74 -11.81 10.26 -3.33
CA LYS A 74 -11.91 8.87 -2.89
C LYS A 74 -10.56 8.16 -2.99
N VAL A 75 -10.35 7.17 -2.15
CA VAL A 75 -9.29 6.17 -2.34
C VAL A 75 -9.85 5.12 -3.28
N VAL A 76 -9.12 4.79 -4.35
CA VAL A 76 -9.60 3.84 -5.35
C VAL A 76 -8.66 2.64 -5.44
N LEU A 77 -9.21 1.42 -5.42
CA LEU A 77 -8.50 0.19 -5.71
C LEU A 77 -9.00 -0.34 -7.05
N VAL A 78 -8.15 -0.32 -8.07
CA VAL A 78 -8.42 -0.94 -9.36
C VAL A 78 -7.78 -2.32 -9.38
N GLU A 79 -8.57 -3.35 -9.67
CA GLU A 79 -8.14 -4.73 -9.87
C GLU A 79 -8.32 -5.12 -11.34
N PHE A 80 -7.24 -5.50 -12.02
CA PHE A 80 -7.35 -6.17 -13.31
C PHE A 80 -7.50 -7.67 -13.07
N TRP A 81 -8.56 -8.26 -13.61
CA TRP A 81 -8.92 -9.64 -13.37
C TRP A 81 -9.65 -10.27 -14.56
N THR A 82 -9.75 -11.58 -14.55
CA THR A 82 -10.71 -12.33 -15.38
C THR A 82 -11.24 -13.54 -14.62
N TYR A 83 -12.39 -14.06 -15.03
CA TYR A 83 -13.12 -15.03 -14.23
C TYR A 83 -12.61 -16.48 -14.33
N SER A 84 -11.76 -16.80 -15.30
CA SER A 84 -11.14 -18.12 -15.45
C SER A 84 -9.72 -18.19 -14.86
N CYS A 85 -9.11 -17.04 -14.56
CA CYS A 85 -7.77 -16.96 -14.00
C CYS A 85 -7.77 -17.45 -12.53
N ILE A 86 -7.08 -18.58 -12.27
CA ILE A 86 -7.04 -19.20 -10.94
C ILE A 86 -6.45 -18.26 -9.89
N ASN A 87 -5.40 -17.50 -10.21
CA ASN A 87 -4.78 -16.55 -9.30
C ASN A 87 -5.74 -15.38 -8.97
N CYS A 88 -6.57 -14.94 -9.92
CA CYS A 88 -7.61 -13.96 -9.69
C CYS A 88 -8.68 -14.48 -8.71
N LEU A 89 -9.05 -15.76 -8.85
CA LEU A 89 -10.00 -16.40 -7.93
C LEU A 89 -9.47 -16.48 -6.50
N HIS A 90 -8.15 -16.66 -6.32
CA HIS A 90 -7.51 -16.62 -5.01
C HIS A 90 -7.45 -15.20 -4.40
N VAL A 91 -7.32 -14.16 -5.21
CA VAL A 91 -7.29 -12.76 -4.76
C VAL A 91 -8.69 -12.21 -4.48
N ALA A 92 -9.72 -12.65 -5.21
CA ALA A 92 -11.08 -12.13 -5.13
C ALA A 92 -11.68 -12.07 -3.70
N PRO A 93 -11.49 -13.06 -2.80
CA PRO A 93 -11.97 -12.98 -1.42
C PRO A 93 -11.40 -11.78 -0.66
N HIS A 94 -10.13 -11.44 -0.88
CA HIS A 94 -9.47 -10.30 -0.24
C HIS A 94 -9.99 -8.97 -0.77
N VAL A 95 -10.17 -8.85 -2.09
CA VAL A 95 -10.74 -7.65 -2.73
C VAL A 95 -12.16 -7.39 -2.25
N LYS A 96 -13.00 -8.44 -2.17
CA LYS A 96 -14.35 -8.37 -1.59
C LYS A 96 -14.32 -7.91 -0.13
N GLN A 97 -13.41 -8.47 0.68
CA GLN A 97 -13.26 -8.10 2.08
C GLN A 97 -12.86 -6.63 2.24
N TRP A 98 -11.94 -6.11 1.41
CA TRP A 98 -11.56 -4.70 1.44
C TRP A 98 -12.72 -3.81 1.01
N HIS A 99 -13.46 -4.17 -0.04
CA HIS A 99 -14.67 -3.45 -0.44
C HIS A 99 -15.67 -3.37 0.71
N GLU A 100 -16.07 -4.49 1.29
CA GLU A 100 -17.02 -4.56 2.37
C GLU A 100 -16.60 -3.76 3.61
N ARG A 101 -15.32 -3.88 3.99
CA ARG A 101 -14.78 -3.23 5.20
C ARG A 101 -14.62 -1.73 5.05
N TYR A 102 -14.28 -1.24 3.86
CA TYR A 102 -13.80 0.14 3.69
C TYR A 102 -14.67 1.03 2.79
N ARG A 103 -15.69 0.52 2.10
CA ARG A 103 -16.57 1.32 1.23
C ARG A 103 -17.18 2.53 1.95
N ASP A 104 -17.63 2.34 3.19
CA ASP A 104 -18.24 3.41 3.99
C ASP A 104 -17.22 4.40 4.56
N GLN A 105 -15.93 4.07 4.45
CA GLN A 105 -14.80 4.92 4.84
C GLN A 105 -14.21 5.68 3.65
N GLY A 106 -14.73 5.46 2.44
CA GLY A 106 -14.33 6.18 1.24
C GLY A 106 -13.41 5.41 0.30
N LEU A 107 -13.29 4.07 0.45
CA LEU A 107 -12.70 3.20 -0.56
C LEU A 107 -13.72 2.91 -1.67
N VAL A 108 -13.29 3.05 -2.91
CA VAL A 108 -14.01 2.53 -4.07
C VAL A 108 -13.17 1.44 -4.72
N VAL A 109 -13.72 0.22 -4.78
CA VAL A 109 -13.11 -0.89 -5.51
C VAL A 109 -13.71 -0.94 -6.90
N ILE A 110 -12.87 -1.14 -7.91
CA ILE A 110 -13.30 -1.31 -9.32
C ILE A 110 -12.55 -2.50 -9.90
N GLY A 111 -13.28 -3.55 -10.26
CA GLY A 111 -12.73 -4.65 -11.02
C GLY A 111 -12.75 -4.33 -12.52
N VAL A 112 -11.60 -4.27 -13.16
CA VAL A 112 -11.48 -4.18 -14.61
C VAL A 112 -11.32 -5.59 -15.15
N HIS A 113 -12.41 -6.12 -15.71
CA HIS A 113 -12.41 -7.45 -16.34
C HIS A 113 -11.83 -7.30 -17.74
N THR A 114 -10.63 -7.83 -17.94
CA THR A 114 -9.95 -7.87 -19.25
C THR A 114 -9.82 -9.33 -19.67
N PRO A 115 -10.37 -9.74 -20.83
CA PRO A 115 -10.44 -11.14 -21.21
C PRO A 115 -9.03 -11.71 -21.53
N GLU A 116 -8.80 -12.97 -21.14
CA GLU A 116 -7.65 -13.77 -21.55
C GLU A 116 -8.04 -14.74 -22.70
N TYR A 117 -9.32 -15.14 -22.72
CA TYR A 117 -9.88 -16.10 -23.69
C TYR A 117 -11.11 -15.53 -24.39
N ASP A 118 -11.45 -16.08 -25.58
CA ASP A 118 -12.54 -15.57 -26.41
C ASP A 118 -13.91 -15.57 -25.72
N GLU A 119 -14.22 -16.60 -24.93
CA GLU A 119 -15.48 -16.69 -24.19
C GLU A 119 -15.65 -15.61 -23.11
N GLU A 120 -14.56 -14.99 -22.70
CA GLU A 120 -14.54 -13.93 -21.67
C GLU A 120 -14.95 -12.55 -22.22
N HIS A 121 -15.04 -12.41 -23.55
CA HIS A 121 -15.61 -11.22 -24.20
C HIS A 121 -17.15 -11.13 -24.03
N SER A 122 -17.80 -12.25 -23.73
CA SER A 122 -19.25 -12.29 -23.55
C SER A 122 -19.69 -11.57 -22.27
N ALA A 123 -20.45 -10.48 -22.40
CA ALA A 123 -21.01 -9.77 -21.27
C ALA A 123 -21.95 -10.67 -20.41
N GLY A 124 -22.61 -11.65 -21.02
CA GLY A 124 -23.43 -12.63 -20.32
C GLY A 124 -22.58 -13.54 -19.43
N ASN A 125 -21.44 -14.01 -19.92
CA ASN A 125 -20.52 -14.85 -19.16
C ASN A 125 -19.88 -14.06 -18.00
N VAL A 126 -19.48 -12.82 -18.23
CA VAL A 126 -18.96 -11.92 -17.19
C VAL A 126 -20.01 -11.68 -16.10
N GLN A 127 -21.26 -11.39 -16.48
CA GLN A 127 -22.38 -11.21 -15.54
C GLN A 127 -22.62 -12.47 -14.70
N ALA A 128 -22.60 -13.65 -15.33
CA ALA A 128 -22.77 -14.93 -14.64
C ALA A 128 -21.62 -15.19 -13.65
N ALA A 129 -20.39 -14.86 -14.04
CA ALA A 129 -19.22 -14.96 -13.18
C ALA A 129 -19.28 -14.00 -11.98
N ILE A 130 -19.64 -12.74 -12.19
CA ILE A 130 -19.86 -11.74 -11.12
C ILE A 130 -20.85 -12.30 -10.08
N LYS A 131 -21.99 -12.84 -10.55
CA LYS A 131 -23.00 -13.43 -9.67
C LYS A 131 -22.48 -14.67 -8.93
N ARG A 132 -21.80 -15.59 -9.63
CA ARG A 132 -21.25 -16.81 -9.05
C ARG A 132 -20.19 -16.52 -7.97
N LEU A 133 -19.34 -15.51 -8.20
CA LEU A 133 -18.29 -15.10 -7.28
C LEU A 133 -18.78 -14.18 -6.16
N GLY A 134 -20.03 -13.73 -6.22
CA GLY A 134 -20.61 -12.79 -5.25
C GLY A 134 -19.87 -11.46 -5.23
N ILE A 135 -19.55 -10.93 -6.42
CA ILE A 135 -18.91 -9.61 -6.58
C ILE A 135 -20.01 -8.55 -6.59
N ASP A 136 -19.97 -7.62 -5.65
CA ASP A 136 -20.96 -6.53 -5.48
C ASP A 136 -20.36 -5.13 -5.75
N TYR A 137 -19.04 -5.02 -5.86
CA TYR A 137 -18.39 -3.79 -6.28
C TYR A 137 -18.51 -3.54 -7.79
N PRO A 138 -18.29 -2.28 -8.26
CA PRO A 138 -18.24 -1.92 -9.67
C PRO A 138 -17.31 -2.78 -10.52
N VAL A 139 -17.79 -3.23 -11.68
CA VAL A 139 -16.98 -3.96 -12.65
C VAL A 139 -17.08 -3.29 -14.01
N ALA A 140 -15.93 -3.02 -14.63
CA ALA A 140 -15.76 -2.50 -15.98
C ALA A 140 -15.27 -3.63 -16.90
N GLN A 141 -15.95 -3.88 -18.03
CA GLN A 141 -15.51 -4.86 -19.02
C GLN A 141 -14.66 -4.19 -20.10
N ASP A 142 -13.36 -4.48 -20.11
CA ASP A 142 -12.34 -3.91 -20.96
C ASP A 142 -11.95 -4.90 -22.08
N ASN A 143 -12.88 -5.16 -23.01
CA ASN A 143 -12.71 -6.17 -24.06
C ASN A 143 -11.59 -5.84 -25.05
N ASP A 144 -11.33 -4.56 -25.29
CA ASP A 144 -10.34 -4.09 -26.26
C ASP A 144 -8.98 -3.75 -25.62
N TYR A 145 -8.80 -4.08 -24.33
CA TYR A 145 -7.58 -3.80 -23.57
C TYR A 145 -7.22 -2.30 -23.49
N ALA A 146 -8.18 -1.40 -23.74
CA ALA A 146 -7.89 0.04 -23.79
C ALA A 146 -7.50 0.58 -22.40
N THR A 147 -8.23 0.21 -21.36
CA THR A 147 -7.90 0.55 -19.96
C THR A 147 -6.65 -0.21 -19.51
N TRP A 148 -6.54 -1.50 -19.82
CA TRP A 148 -5.36 -2.30 -19.55
C TRP A 148 -4.08 -1.64 -20.07
N ASN A 149 -4.07 -1.25 -21.34
CA ASN A 149 -2.93 -0.61 -21.98
C ASN A 149 -2.63 0.77 -21.39
N ALA A 150 -3.67 1.57 -21.07
CA ALA A 150 -3.51 2.87 -20.45
C ALA A 150 -2.81 2.77 -19.07
N TYR A 151 -3.11 1.73 -18.27
CA TYR A 151 -2.44 1.45 -17.00
C TYR A 151 -1.06 0.81 -17.17
N GLY A 152 -0.67 0.45 -18.42
CA GLY A 152 0.56 -0.32 -18.69
C GLY A 152 0.55 -1.68 -18.02
N ASN A 153 -0.65 -2.27 -17.83
CA ASN A 153 -0.79 -3.55 -17.15
C ASN A 153 -0.25 -4.69 -18.02
N ARG A 154 0.15 -5.80 -17.37
CA ARG A 154 0.76 -6.96 -18.04
C ARG A 154 0.41 -8.29 -17.39
N PHE A 155 -0.32 -8.28 -16.27
CA PHE A 155 -0.55 -9.46 -15.46
C PHE A 155 -1.99 -9.54 -14.94
N TRP A 156 -2.49 -10.77 -14.76
CA TRP A 156 -3.67 -11.08 -13.98
C TRP A 156 -3.27 -11.93 -12.77
N PRO A 157 -3.75 -11.60 -11.58
CA PRO A 157 -4.35 -10.33 -11.19
C PRO A 157 -3.32 -9.21 -11.07
N ALA A 158 -3.78 -7.96 -11.10
CA ALA A 158 -2.96 -6.80 -10.79
C ALA A 158 -3.79 -5.78 -10.00
N LEU A 159 -3.20 -5.20 -8.96
CA LEU A 159 -3.82 -4.21 -8.09
C LEU A 159 -3.12 -2.86 -8.25
N TYR A 160 -3.92 -1.81 -8.39
CA TYR A 160 -3.45 -0.42 -8.44
C TYR A 160 -4.21 0.39 -7.38
N LEU A 161 -3.49 0.89 -6.37
CA LEU A 161 -4.08 1.72 -5.34
C LEU A 161 -3.82 3.20 -5.66
N ILE A 162 -4.89 3.97 -5.66
CA ILE A 162 -4.96 5.35 -6.13
C ILE A 162 -5.41 6.21 -4.96
N ASP A 163 -4.70 7.30 -4.72
CA ASP A 163 -5.00 8.24 -3.66
C ASP A 163 -6.15 9.20 -4.02
N ARG A 164 -6.53 10.07 -3.08
CA ARG A 164 -7.62 11.04 -3.24
C ARG A 164 -7.35 12.08 -4.34
N ASP A 165 -6.07 12.30 -4.67
CA ASP A 165 -5.63 13.18 -5.75
C ASP A 165 -5.62 12.46 -7.12
N GLY A 166 -6.05 11.19 -7.16
CA GLY A 166 -6.12 10.36 -8.34
C GLY A 166 -4.74 9.95 -8.86
N ARG A 167 -3.78 9.74 -7.96
CA ARG A 167 -2.43 9.30 -8.29
C ARG A 167 -2.24 7.85 -7.89
N ILE A 168 -1.61 7.04 -8.75
CA ILE A 168 -1.25 5.66 -8.42
C ILE A 168 -0.08 5.69 -7.45
N VAL A 169 -0.33 5.24 -6.22
CA VAL A 169 0.65 5.25 -5.12
C VAL A 169 1.16 3.86 -4.74
N TYR A 170 0.52 2.81 -5.25
CA TYR A 170 0.95 1.43 -5.03
C TYR A 170 0.48 0.54 -6.17
N ARG A 171 1.29 -0.46 -6.50
CA ARG A 171 0.97 -1.52 -7.46
C ARG A 171 1.39 -2.86 -6.87
N HIS A 172 0.59 -3.88 -7.12
CA HIS A 172 0.94 -5.26 -6.80
C HIS A 172 0.51 -6.16 -7.96
N TYR A 173 1.33 -7.13 -8.31
CA TYR A 173 1.09 -8.07 -9.40
C TYR A 173 1.08 -9.50 -8.87
N GLY A 174 0.07 -10.27 -9.26
CA GLY A 174 -0.12 -11.64 -8.80
C GLY A 174 -0.80 -11.72 -7.42
N GLU A 175 -0.63 -12.86 -6.79
CA GLU A 175 -1.16 -13.19 -5.46
C GLU A 175 -0.25 -12.67 -4.35
N GLY A 176 -0.78 -12.64 -3.11
CA GLY A 176 0.02 -12.34 -1.91
C GLY A 176 -0.01 -10.86 -1.50
N GLU A 177 0.88 -10.50 -0.58
CA GLU A 177 1.01 -9.17 0.04
C GLU A 177 -0.32 -8.56 0.53
N TYR A 178 -1.28 -9.39 0.93
CA TYR A 178 -2.61 -8.94 1.32
C TYR A 178 -2.58 -7.99 2.53
N ASP A 179 -1.74 -8.28 3.53
CA ASP A 179 -1.56 -7.43 4.71
C ASP A 179 -0.90 -6.09 4.36
N VAL A 180 0.05 -6.10 3.40
CA VAL A 180 0.70 -4.87 2.91
C VAL A 180 -0.32 -4.01 2.18
N THR A 181 -1.13 -4.60 1.30
CA THR A 181 -2.19 -3.91 0.56
C THR A 181 -3.23 -3.33 1.52
N ASP A 182 -3.70 -4.11 2.51
CA ASP A 182 -4.63 -3.64 3.54
C ASP A 182 -4.06 -2.46 4.34
N ALA A 183 -2.80 -2.56 4.78
CA ALA A 183 -2.13 -1.49 5.52
C ALA A 183 -2.04 -0.19 4.69
N ARG A 184 -1.76 -0.28 3.39
CA ARG A 184 -1.72 0.88 2.49
C ARG A 184 -3.09 1.49 2.27
N ILE A 185 -4.14 0.68 2.10
CA ILE A 185 -5.53 1.16 2.01
C ILE A 185 -5.88 1.96 3.28
N ARG A 186 -5.64 1.39 4.47
CA ARG A 186 -5.91 2.07 5.74
C ARG A 186 -5.14 3.37 5.89
N ALA A 187 -3.87 3.38 5.50
CA ALA A 187 -3.04 4.57 5.57
C ALA A 187 -3.56 5.70 4.69
N LEU A 188 -4.09 5.40 3.49
CA LEU A 188 -4.68 6.40 2.60
C LEU A 188 -6.04 6.90 3.12
N LEU A 189 -6.86 6.00 3.66
CA LEU A 189 -8.17 6.36 4.22
C LEU A 189 -8.04 7.27 5.44
N ALA A 190 -6.99 7.10 6.25
CA ALA A 190 -6.71 7.94 7.42
C ALA A 190 -6.23 9.36 7.08
N ARG A 191 -5.76 9.61 5.86
CA ARG A 191 -5.38 10.96 5.40
C ARG A 191 -6.66 11.75 5.05
N ARG A 192 -6.80 12.92 5.62
CA ARG A 192 -7.89 13.88 5.31
C ARG A 192 -7.47 14.81 4.19
#